data_18cbe7011b709cf22dd585da37dcd98b
#
_entry.id   18cbe7011b709cf22dd585da37dcd98b
#
_cell.length_a   1.000
_cell.length_b   1.000
_cell.length_c   1.000
_cell.angle_alpha   90.00
_cell.angle_beta   90.00
_cell.angle_gamma   90.00
#
_symmetry.space_group_name_H-M   'P 1'
#
loop_
_entity.id
_entity.type
_entity.pdbx_description
1 polymer ?
#
loop_
_entity_poly.entity_id
_entity_poly.type
_entity_poly.pdbx_seq_one_letter_code
_entity_poly.pdbx_strand_id
1 'polypeptide(L)'
;SLLLVGGAAQAEELRLSHQWSTSDVRHEVAQIVADEVAAANVDLEITIFPSKSLFKPREQYRPLSRGQLDMTVFPLSYAGGQQPSFNLTLMPGLVKNHDHAARLSQSPFMEALEAKMAEDDVMVLVHGYLAGGFVGKDKCITSPADVVGMQTRAAGKSFEQMLVGAGASITSMASS
;
A
#
# COMPACT_ATOMS: atom_id res chain seq x y z
N SER A 1 10.74 -51.83 -19.37
CA SER A 1 10.11 -50.51 -19.70
C SER A 1 10.07 -49.65 -18.44
N LEU A 2 10.94 -48.66 -18.36
CA LEU A 2 10.87 -47.62 -17.30
C LEU A 2 9.83 -46.59 -17.76
N LEU A 3 8.72 -46.52 -17.07
CA LEU A 3 7.78 -45.40 -17.18
C LEU A 3 8.36 -44.20 -16.43
N LEU A 4 8.91 -43.22 -17.15
CA LEU A 4 9.19 -41.90 -16.66
C LEU A 4 7.82 -41.19 -16.42
N VAL A 5 7.37 -41.18 -15.18
CA VAL A 5 6.28 -40.31 -14.75
C VAL A 5 6.87 -38.88 -14.69
N GLY A 6 6.72 -38.16 -15.79
CA GLY A 6 6.98 -36.71 -15.81
C GLY A 6 5.95 -36.05 -14.90
N GLY A 7 6.32 -35.67 -13.68
CA GLY A 7 5.53 -34.79 -12.87
C GLY A 7 5.49 -33.41 -13.57
N ALA A 8 4.31 -32.99 -14.00
CA ALA A 8 4.12 -31.60 -14.40
C ALA A 8 4.43 -30.74 -13.14
N ALA A 9 5.47 -29.91 -13.21
CA ALA A 9 5.70 -28.91 -12.20
C ALA A 9 4.46 -27.99 -12.23
N GLN A 10 3.73 -27.92 -11.13
CA GLN A 10 2.60 -27.00 -10.99
C GLN A 10 3.19 -25.64 -10.65
N ALA A 11 2.73 -24.57 -11.32
CA ALA A 11 3.13 -23.23 -11.00
C ALA A 11 2.86 -22.92 -9.52
N GLU A 12 3.78 -22.24 -8.86
CA GLU A 12 3.61 -21.79 -7.48
C GLU A 12 2.61 -20.64 -7.45
N GLU A 13 1.52 -20.81 -6.69
CA GLU A 13 0.50 -19.78 -6.54
C GLU A 13 0.88 -18.77 -5.48
N LEU A 14 0.98 -17.49 -5.87
CA LEU A 14 1.20 -16.35 -4.99
C LEU A 14 -0.12 -15.58 -4.79
N ARG A 15 -0.53 -15.41 -3.55
CA ARG A 15 -1.76 -14.67 -3.18
C ARG A 15 -1.44 -13.21 -2.97
N LEU A 16 -2.00 -12.34 -3.81
CA LEU A 16 -1.88 -10.90 -3.71
C LEU A 16 -3.17 -10.29 -3.14
N SER A 17 -3.10 -9.65 -1.98
CA SER A 17 -4.26 -9.00 -1.35
C SER A 17 -4.17 -7.49 -1.41
N HIS A 18 -5.30 -6.81 -1.66
CA HIS A 18 -5.42 -5.37 -1.53
C HIS A 18 -6.85 -4.93 -1.19
N GLN A 19 -7.01 -3.65 -0.82
CA GLN A 19 -8.25 -3.11 -0.28
C GLN A 19 -9.20 -2.48 -1.31
N TRP A 20 -8.72 -2.18 -2.50
CA TRP A 20 -9.45 -1.40 -3.52
C TRP A 20 -10.36 -2.26 -4.37
N SER A 21 -11.39 -1.61 -4.95
CA SER A 21 -12.27 -2.26 -5.92
C SER A 21 -11.54 -2.59 -7.22
N THR A 22 -12.13 -3.45 -8.04
CA THR A 22 -11.58 -3.81 -9.35
C THR A 22 -11.62 -2.69 -10.39
N SER A 23 -12.31 -1.58 -10.10
CA SER A 23 -12.32 -0.37 -10.93
C SER A 23 -11.29 0.69 -10.52
N ASP A 24 -10.47 0.41 -9.50
CA ASP A 24 -9.44 1.33 -9.00
C ASP A 24 -8.12 1.11 -9.75
N VAL A 25 -7.44 2.18 -10.13
CA VAL A 25 -6.14 2.12 -10.84
C VAL A 25 -5.08 1.28 -10.11
N ARG A 26 -5.15 1.19 -8.79
CA ARG A 26 -4.23 0.37 -8.01
C ARG A 26 -4.49 -1.14 -8.16
N HIS A 27 -5.73 -1.53 -8.46
CA HIS A 27 -6.03 -2.89 -8.89
C HIS A 27 -5.51 -3.16 -10.30
N GLU A 28 -5.65 -2.20 -11.23
CA GLU A 28 -5.10 -2.34 -12.59
C GLU A 28 -3.59 -2.56 -12.57
N VAL A 29 -2.85 -1.83 -11.72
CA VAL A 29 -1.40 -2.05 -11.55
C VAL A 29 -1.10 -3.46 -11.03
N ALA A 30 -1.86 -3.95 -10.05
CA ALA A 30 -1.70 -5.32 -9.57
C ALA A 30 -2.00 -6.36 -10.66
N GLN A 31 -3.02 -6.11 -11.49
CA GLN A 31 -3.38 -6.97 -12.61
C GLN A 31 -2.27 -7.00 -13.68
N ILE A 32 -1.68 -5.85 -14.02
CA ILE A 32 -0.54 -5.80 -14.96
C ILE A 32 0.60 -6.68 -14.46
N VAL A 33 0.94 -6.61 -13.17
CA VAL A 33 2.00 -7.45 -12.59
C VAL A 33 1.65 -8.95 -12.71
N ALA A 34 0.42 -9.34 -12.42
CA ALA A 34 -0.03 -10.71 -12.54
C ALA A 34 0.02 -11.21 -13.99
N ASP A 35 -0.44 -10.39 -14.93
CA ASP A 35 -0.46 -10.73 -16.36
C ASP A 35 0.98 -10.85 -16.93
N GLU A 36 1.90 -9.97 -16.54
CA GLU A 36 3.30 -10.04 -16.97
C GLU A 36 4.03 -11.27 -16.39
N VAL A 37 3.75 -11.65 -15.14
CA VAL A 37 4.28 -12.89 -14.55
C VAL A 37 3.77 -14.11 -15.30
N ALA A 38 2.47 -14.15 -15.59
CA ALA A 38 1.88 -15.24 -16.38
C ALA A 38 2.47 -15.33 -17.80
N ALA A 39 2.69 -14.17 -18.45
CA ALA A 39 3.29 -14.11 -19.78
C ALA A 39 4.77 -14.54 -19.81
N ALA A 40 5.49 -14.35 -18.69
CA ALA A 40 6.90 -14.72 -18.58
C ALA A 40 7.14 -16.23 -18.47
N ASN A 41 6.11 -17.05 -18.21
CA ASN A 41 6.19 -18.51 -18.05
C ASN A 41 7.29 -18.95 -17.06
N VAL A 42 7.32 -18.35 -15.88
CA VAL A 42 8.34 -18.56 -14.85
C VAL A 42 7.88 -19.50 -13.71
N ASP A 43 6.92 -20.37 -13.99
CA ASP A 43 6.32 -21.31 -13.03
C ASP A 43 5.73 -20.63 -11.78
N LEU A 44 5.25 -19.37 -11.93
CA LEU A 44 4.53 -18.61 -10.92
C LEU A 44 3.17 -18.17 -11.44
N GLU A 45 2.17 -18.14 -10.55
CA GLU A 45 0.84 -17.60 -10.82
C GLU A 45 0.44 -16.65 -9.69
N ILE A 46 -0.09 -15.47 -10.03
CA ILE A 46 -0.54 -14.49 -9.03
C ILE A 46 -2.07 -14.46 -9.01
N THR A 47 -2.66 -14.91 -7.91
CA THR A 47 -4.10 -14.78 -7.65
C THR A 47 -4.37 -13.51 -6.84
N ILE A 48 -5.17 -12.59 -7.40
CA ILE A 48 -5.48 -11.30 -6.78
C ILE A 48 -6.77 -11.38 -5.95
N PHE A 49 -6.71 -10.93 -4.70
CA PHE A 49 -7.81 -10.80 -3.75
C PHE A 49 -8.14 -9.32 -3.51
N PRO A 50 -9.00 -8.71 -4.34
CA PRO A 50 -9.36 -7.29 -4.25
C PRO A 50 -10.39 -7.02 -3.15
N SER A 51 -10.73 -5.74 -2.94
CA SER A 51 -11.87 -5.30 -2.12
C SER A 51 -11.87 -5.81 -0.68
N LYS A 52 -10.71 -6.01 -0.07
CA LYS A 52 -10.56 -6.54 1.31
C LYS A 52 -11.05 -7.99 1.46
N SER A 53 -11.12 -8.75 0.35
CA SER A 53 -11.70 -10.09 0.35
C SER A 53 -10.89 -11.11 1.16
N LEU A 54 -9.58 -10.90 1.31
CA LEU A 54 -8.71 -11.78 2.08
C LEU A 54 -8.32 -11.18 3.44
N PHE A 55 -7.78 -9.94 3.45
CA PHE A 55 -7.39 -9.23 4.66
C PHE A 55 -7.91 -7.80 4.67
N LYS A 56 -8.21 -7.26 5.87
CA LYS A 56 -8.59 -5.86 6.03
C LYS A 56 -7.41 -4.91 5.76
N PRO A 57 -7.67 -3.65 5.40
CA PRO A 57 -6.63 -2.73 4.94
C PRO A 57 -5.45 -2.56 5.90
N ARG A 58 -5.69 -2.47 7.20
CA ARG A 58 -4.64 -2.27 8.23
C ARG A 58 -4.07 -3.59 8.79
N GLU A 59 -4.56 -4.72 8.32
CA GLU A 59 -4.18 -6.05 8.82
C GLU A 59 -3.25 -6.80 7.85
N GLN A 60 -2.92 -6.25 6.68
CA GLN A 60 -2.21 -6.97 5.61
C GLN A 60 -0.72 -7.20 5.90
N TYR A 61 -0.05 -6.28 6.57
CA TYR A 61 1.39 -6.36 6.79
C TYR A 61 1.78 -7.55 7.69
N ARG A 62 1.00 -7.82 8.73
CA ARG A 62 1.30 -8.91 9.68
C ARG A 62 1.20 -10.31 9.05
N PRO A 63 0.16 -10.67 8.28
CA PRO A 63 0.16 -11.94 7.53
C PRO A 63 1.28 -12.02 6.51
N LEU A 64 1.63 -10.91 5.83
CA LEU A 64 2.73 -10.85 4.89
C LEU A 64 4.06 -11.22 5.58
N SER A 65 4.41 -10.55 6.68
CA SER A 65 5.66 -10.82 7.43
C SER A 65 5.71 -12.21 8.10
N ARG A 66 4.61 -12.96 8.09
CA ARG A 66 4.52 -14.33 8.62
C ARG A 66 4.37 -15.41 7.55
N GLY A 67 4.48 -15.05 6.29
CA GLY A 67 4.26 -15.98 5.18
C GLY A 67 2.83 -16.52 5.05
N GLN A 68 1.85 -15.85 5.68
CA GLN A 68 0.42 -16.18 5.55
C GLN A 68 -0.25 -15.47 4.36
N LEU A 69 0.45 -14.51 3.77
CA LEU A 69 0.13 -13.77 2.57
C LEU A 69 1.43 -13.60 1.79
N ASP A 70 1.40 -13.79 0.48
CA ASP A 70 2.60 -13.79 -0.34
C ASP A 70 2.92 -12.39 -0.87
N MET A 71 1.89 -11.63 -1.26
CA MET A 71 2.03 -10.28 -1.82
C MET A 71 0.92 -9.34 -1.33
N THR A 72 1.21 -8.05 -1.28
CA THR A 72 0.20 -7.03 -1.00
C THR A 72 0.49 -5.72 -1.72
N VAL A 73 -0.56 -4.99 -2.06
CA VAL A 73 -0.49 -3.56 -2.43
C VAL A 73 -1.21 -2.78 -1.34
N PHE A 74 -0.50 -1.94 -0.60
CA PHE A 74 -1.13 -1.16 0.48
C PHE A 74 -0.31 0.09 0.84
N PRO A 75 -0.92 1.11 1.46
CA PRO A 75 -0.17 2.25 1.98
C PRO A 75 0.69 1.83 3.17
N LEU A 76 2.01 2.02 3.09
CA LEU A 76 2.94 1.56 4.13
C LEU A 76 2.61 2.14 5.52
N SER A 77 2.07 3.36 5.60
CA SER A 77 1.61 3.97 6.84
C SER A 77 0.51 3.19 7.58
N TYR A 78 -0.17 2.23 6.92
CA TYR A 78 -1.13 1.37 7.59
C TYR A 78 -0.46 0.34 8.52
N ALA A 79 0.81 0.04 8.29
CA ALA A 79 1.66 -0.73 9.19
C ALA A 79 2.39 0.13 10.25
N GLY A 80 2.15 1.43 10.29
CA GLY A 80 2.77 2.37 11.24
C GLY A 80 2.48 2.11 12.72
N GLY A 81 1.50 1.28 13.03
CA GLY A 81 1.27 0.78 14.40
C GLY A 81 2.26 -0.32 14.82
N GLN A 82 2.81 -1.05 13.87
CA GLN A 82 3.84 -2.09 14.09
C GLN A 82 5.24 -1.49 13.99
N GLN A 83 5.49 -0.70 12.97
CA GLN A 83 6.74 0.02 12.74
C GLN A 83 6.46 1.52 12.58
N PRO A 84 6.69 2.35 13.64
CA PRO A 84 6.35 3.78 13.62
C PRO A 84 6.98 4.59 12.48
N SER A 85 8.19 4.20 12.02
CA SER A 85 8.87 4.87 10.90
C SER A 85 8.11 4.80 9.58
N PHE A 86 7.24 3.82 9.39
CA PHE A 86 6.42 3.70 8.18
C PHE A 86 5.40 4.83 8.01
N ASN A 87 5.05 5.54 9.10
CA ASN A 87 4.23 6.75 9.01
C ASN A 87 4.93 7.89 8.27
N LEU A 88 6.27 7.87 8.18
CA LEU A 88 7.06 8.90 7.50
C LEU A 88 6.78 8.94 5.99
N THR A 89 6.41 7.82 5.38
CA THR A 89 6.06 7.75 3.94
C THR A 89 4.85 8.61 3.57
N LEU A 90 4.01 8.95 4.54
CA LEU A 90 2.82 9.79 4.41
C LEU A 90 2.94 11.08 5.23
N MET A 91 4.15 11.63 5.40
CA MET A 91 4.33 12.95 6.04
C MET A 91 3.78 14.05 5.14
N PRO A 92 2.92 14.93 5.67
CA PRO A 92 2.45 16.10 4.93
C PRO A 92 3.61 16.96 4.43
N GLY A 93 3.60 17.28 3.11
CA GLY A 93 4.65 18.11 2.49
C GLY A 93 5.98 17.41 2.20
N LEU A 94 6.14 16.13 2.52
CA LEU A 94 7.36 15.37 2.22
C LEU A 94 7.60 15.28 0.71
N VAL A 95 6.59 14.89 -0.06
CA VAL A 95 6.67 14.75 -1.51
C VAL A 95 5.98 15.91 -2.19
N LYS A 96 6.70 16.63 -3.05
CA LYS A 96 6.21 17.87 -3.71
C LYS A 96 5.56 17.61 -5.07
N ASN A 97 6.06 16.64 -5.81
CA ASN A 97 5.61 16.25 -7.16
C ASN A 97 6.15 14.86 -7.53
N HIS A 98 5.76 14.33 -8.68
CA HIS A 98 6.18 13.00 -9.14
C HIS A 98 7.70 12.88 -9.36
N ASP A 99 8.37 13.92 -9.85
CA ASP A 99 9.83 13.90 -10.00
C ASP A 99 10.54 13.81 -8.65
N HIS A 100 10.00 14.48 -7.61
CA HIS A 100 10.49 14.32 -6.25
C HIS A 100 10.21 12.91 -5.71
N ALA A 101 9.03 12.34 -5.99
CA ALA A 101 8.69 10.97 -5.63
C ALA A 101 9.65 9.94 -6.23
N ALA A 102 9.96 10.09 -7.53
CA ALA A 102 10.90 9.21 -8.22
C ALA A 102 12.31 9.25 -7.59
N ARG A 103 12.81 10.45 -7.26
CA ARG A 103 14.10 10.57 -6.53
C ARG A 103 14.03 10.02 -5.11
N LEU A 104 12.92 10.22 -4.42
CA LEU A 104 12.71 9.70 -3.07
C LEU A 104 12.77 8.17 -3.03
N SER A 105 12.17 7.49 -4.03
CA SER A 105 12.19 6.02 -4.15
C SER A 105 13.61 5.43 -4.20
N GLN A 106 14.59 6.21 -4.64
CA GLN A 106 16.00 5.81 -4.76
C GLN A 106 16.89 6.46 -3.70
N SER A 107 16.30 6.96 -2.61
CA SER A 107 17.03 7.70 -1.60
C SER A 107 17.44 6.82 -0.42
N PRO A 108 18.49 7.18 0.32
CA PRO A 108 18.87 6.50 1.55
C PRO A 108 17.74 6.45 2.60
N PHE A 109 16.79 7.38 2.53
CA PHE A 109 15.58 7.36 3.37
C PHE A 109 14.70 6.15 3.07
N MET A 110 14.42 5.88 1.79
CA MET A 110 13.62 4.71 1.39
C MET A 110 14.40 3.42 1.63
N GLU A 111 15.70 3.38 1.31
CA GLU A 111 16.55 2.23 1.61
C GLU A 111 16.51 1.85 3.11
N ALA A 112 16.54 2.84 3.99
CA ALA A 112 16.45 2.60 5.43
C ALA A 112 15.07 2.05 5.87
N LEU A 113 13.98 2.42 5.19
CA LEU A 113 12.65 1.86 5.42
C LEU A 113 12.54 0.43 4.88
N GLU A 114 13.09 0.18 3.70
CA GLU A 114 13.15 -1.17 3.09
C GLU A 114 13.98 -2.13 3.93
N ALA A 115 15.12 -1.67 4.48
CA ALA A 115 15.91 -2.46 5.42
C ALA A 115 15.10 -2.89 6.65
N LYS A 116 14.22 -2.02 7.16
CA LYS A 116 13.32 -2.39 8.26
C LYS A 116 12.22 -3.37 7.85
N MET A 117 11.78 -3.34 6.61
CA MET A 117 10.85 -4.33 6.08
C MET A 117 11.56 -5.69 5.90
N ALA A 118 12.82 -5.67 5.47
CA ALA A 118 13.64 -6.87 5.34
C ALA A 118 13.90 -7.57 6.70
N GLU A 119 13.96 -6.83 7.82
CA GLU A 119 13.99 -7.40 9.18
C GLU A 119 12.71 -8.22 9.51
N ASP A 120 11.60 -7.93 8.83
CA ASP A 120 10.32 -8.62 8.92
C ASP A 120 10.09 -9.63 7.77
N ASP A 121 11.13 -10.02 7.04
CA ASP A 121 11.08 -10.90 5.85
C ASP A 121 10.18 -10.36 4.72
N VAL A 122 10.08 -9.03 4.60
CA VAL A 122 9.28 -8.36 3.57
C VAL A 122 10.18 -7.59 2.61
N MET A 123 9.99 -7.82 1.31
CA MET A 123 10.70 -7.12 0.24
C MET A 123 9.75 -6.17 -0.51
N VAL A 124 10.24 -4.97 -0.83
CA VAL A 124 9.55 -4.03 -1.71
C VAL A 124 9.89 -4.34 -3.15
N LEU A 125 8.88 -4.58 -3.98
CA LEU A 125 9.05 -4.80 -5.41
C LEU A 125 8.93 -3.49 -6.20
N VAL A 126 8.01 -2.61 -5.80
CA VAL A 126 7.76 -1.34 -6.47
C VAL A 126 7.17 -0.29 -5.53
N HIS A 127 7.54 0.98 -5.72
CA HIS A 127 6.92 2.12 -5.09
C HIS A 127 5.92 2.80 -6.01
N GLY A 128 4.69 3.01 -5.54
CA GLY A 128 3.66 3.77 -6.24
C GLY A 128 3.31 5.05 -5.49
N TYR A 129 3.20 6.17 -6.21
CA TYR A 129 2.83 7.46 -5.66
C TYR A 129 1.58 8.01 -6.33
N LEU A 130 0.63 8.44 -5.53
CA LEU A 130 -0.59 9.09 -5.99
C LEU A 130 -0.63 10.52 -5.45
N ALA A 131 -1.01 11.47 -6.30
CA ALA A 131 -1.27 12.82 -5.86
C ALA A 131 -2.48 12.81 -4.92
N GLY A 132 -2.34 13.43 -3.75
CA GLY A 132 -3.39 13.59 -2.75
C GLY A 132 -3.76 15.05 -2.56
N GLY A 133 -5.00 15.28 -2.12
CA GLY A 133 -5.50 16.61 -1.82
C GLY A 133 -6.60 16.55 -0.77
N PHE A 134 -7.10 17.73 -0.39
CA PHE A 134 -8.24 17.86 0.49
C PHE A 134 -9.52 17.97 -0.33
N VAL A 135 -10.55 17.22 0.07
CA VAL A 135 -11.87 17.28 -0.52
C VAL A 135 -12.89 17.57 0.59
N GLY A 136 -13.63 18.63 0.45
CA GLY A 136 -14.76 19.00 1.32
C GLY A 136 -16.08 18.80 0.59
N LYS A 137 -17.13 18.36 1.29
CA LYS A 137 -18.45 18.14 0.71
C LYS A 137 -19.13 19.47 0.34
N ASP A 138 -19.10 20.44 1.24
CA ASP A 138 -19.92 21.65 1.15
C ASP A 138 -19.09 22.93 0.96
N LYS A 139 -17.76 22.87 1.10
CA LYS A 139 -16.84 24.00 0.92
C LYS A 139 -15.46 23.57 0.44
N CYS A 140 -14.76 24.46 -0.24
CA CYS A 140 -13.34 24.30 -0.52
C CYS A 140 -12.51 24.45 0.75
N ILE A 141 -11.47 23.61 0.88
CA ILE A 141 -10.48 23.68 1.95
C ILE A 141 -9.23 24.31 1.35
N THR A 142 -8.97 25.57 1.73
CA THR A 142 -7.86 26.37 1.18
C THR A 142 -6.86 26.82 2.27
N SER A 143 -7.28 26.71 3.54
CA SER A 143 -6.46 27.07 4.69
C SER A 143 -6.72 26.15 5.89
N PRO A 144 -5.82 26.11 6.88
CA PRO A 144 -6.05 25.35 8.12
C PRO A 144 -7.33 25.77 8.87
N ALA A 145 -7.73 27.03 8.79
CA ALA A 145 -8.95 27.53 9.42
C ALA A 145 -10.22 26.88 8.85
N ASP A 146 -10.19 26.42 7.62
CA ASP A 146 -11.37 25.83 6.95
C ASP A 146 -11.74 24.46 7.54
N VAL A 147 -10.83 23.78 8.23
CA VAL A 147 -11.09 22.45 8.82
C VAL A 147 -11.50 22.50 10.29
N VAL A 148 -11.51 23.67 10.91
CA VAL A 148 -11.90 23.84 12.31
C VAL A 148 -13.33 23.31 12.51
N GLY A 149 -13.50 22.39 13.47
CA GLY A 149 -14.79 21.77 13.80
C GLY A 149 -15.31 20.76 12.78
N MET A 150 -14.58 20.51 11.68
CA MET A 150 -14.98 19.50 10.69
C MET A 150 -14.70 18.09 11.19
N GLN A 151 -15.59 17.16 10.83
CA GLN A 151 -15.34 15.72 10.92
C GLN A 151 -14.58 15.28 9.67
N THR A 152 -13.35 14.82 9.82
CA THR A 152 -12.44 14.50 8.70
C THR A 152 -11.96 13.05 8.74
N ARG A 153 -11.50 12.58 7.59
CA ARG A 153 -10.81 11.30 7.43
C ARG A 153 -9.40 11.55 6.87
N ALA A 154 -8.42 10.83 7.36
CA ALA A 154 -7.06 10.91 6.85
C ALA A 154 -6.47 9.53 6.52
N ALA A 155 -5.45 9.52 5.66
CA ALA A 155 -4.84 8.30 5.13
C ALA A 155 -3.81 7.66 6.09
N GLY A 156 -3.48 8.30 7.20
CA GLY A 156 -2.51 7.77 8.16
C GLY A 156 -2.26 8.75 9.30
N LYS A 157 -1.50 8.30 10.30
CA LYS A 157 -1.31 9.00 11.57
C LYS A 157 -0.78 10.44 11.42
N SER A 158 0.16 10.65 10.51
CA SER A 158 0.75 11.99 10.29
C SER A 158 -0.29 13.00 9.78
N PHE A 159 -1.15 12.60 8.84
CA PHE A 159 -2.26 13.45 8.38
C PHE A 159 -3.36 13.62 9.44
N GLU A 160 -3.65 12.58 10.23
CA GLU A 160 -4.58 12.70 11.36
C GLU A 160 -4.09 13.77 12.35
N GLN A 161 -2.81 13.72 12.74
CA GLN A 161 -2.21 14.70 13.65
C GLN A 161 -2.22 16.14 13.08
N MET A 162 -1.93 16.29 11.79
CA MET A 162 -2.00 17.59 11.12
C MET A 162 -3.41 18.17 11.17
N LEU A 163 -4.44 17.38 10.86
CA LEU A 163 -5.83 17.83 10.86
C LEU A 163 -6.34 18.13 12.27
N VAL A 164 -5.99 17.31 13.25
CA VAL A 164 -6.32 17.56 14.67
C VAL A 164 -5.64 18.85 15.15
N GLY A 165 -4.36 19.07 14.80
CA GLY A 165 -3.64 20.31 15.10
C GLY A 165 -4.28 21.54 14.47
N ALA A 166 -5.00 21.40 13.36
CA ALA A 166 -5.79 22.45 12.73
C ALA A 166 -7.22 22.58 13.28
N GLY A 167 -7.61 21.79 14.29
CA GLY A 167 -8.92 21.88 14.96
C GLY A 167 -10.02 20.99 14.37
N ALA A 168 -9.67 20.01 13.54
CA ALA A 168 -10.61 19.00 13.05
C ALA A 168 -10.77 17.82 14.00
N SER A 169 -11.87 17.08 13.88
CA SER A 169 -12.08 15.77 14.48
C SER A 169 -11.80 14.67 13.45
N ILE A 170 -11.34 13.49 13.90
CA ILE A 170 -10.98 12.38 13.01
C ILE A 170 -11.99 11.23 13.11
N THR A 171 -12.44 10.75 11.95
CA THR A 171 -13.05 9.43 11.78
C THR A 171 -12.02 8.49 11.18
N SER A 172 -11.64 7.45 11.92
CA SER A 172 -10.64 6.48 11.46
C SER A 172 -11.29 5.49 10.51
N MET A 173 -10.96 5.61 9.22
CA MET A 173 -11.34 4.64 8.20
C MET A 173 -10.31 4.57 7.07
N ALA A 174 -10.19 3.38 6.47
CA ALA A 174 -9.31 3.17 5.32
C ALA A 174 -9.87 3.85 4.06
N SER A 175 -9.02 4.07 3.06
CA SER A 175 -9.46 4.35 1.68
C SER A 175 -9.92 3.04 1.05
N SER A 176 -11.02 3.07 0.41
CA SER A 176 -11.58 1.92 -0.33
C SER A 176 -12.08 2.38 -1.66
#